data_42ef316d7921cfbfcafe08dcd3d7954d
#
_entry.id   42ef316d7921cfbfcafe08dcd3d7954d
#
_cell.length_a   1.000
_cell.length_b   1.000
_cell.length_c   1.000
_cell.angle_alpha   90.00
_cell.angle_beta   90.00
_cell.angle_gamma   90.00
#
_symmetry.space_group_name_H-M   'P 1'
#
loop_
_entity.id
_entity.type
_entity.pdbx_description
1 polymer ?
#
loop_
_entity_poly.entity_id
_entity_poly.type
_entity_poly.pdbx_seq_one_letter_code
_entity_poly.pdbx_strand_id
1 'polypeptide(L)'
;LGLKAASLSQCRKLTVVSKKDNVLSAYRWDYDFIKENKNWDILELNSKEIKSLPTIESLLANAHGTLVIWEDFDVIDKSNNGQVYSTLCDYKSKIAQYVGLIFHRYIGAKGGKAIVIRINNHKIKALDPFLEDHDKTTKKREVSIDIIDSTGVERYIKVRPFILPYHKDLSASDIEKLGGHENMRTKQGYYLYRNRRLIRWGTWFGMHTSHELTKNARIRVD
;
A
#
# COMPACT_ATOMS: atom_id res chain seq x y z
N LEU A 1 -14.84 -7.47 -4.77
CA LEU A 1 -15.22 -7.55 -3.35
C LEU A 1 -14.35 -6.68 -2.44
N GLY A 2 -13.02 -6.62 -2.65
CA GLY A 2 -12.12 -5.91 -1.73
C GLY A 2 -12.40 -4.42 -1.56
N LEU A 3 -12.52 -3.64 -2.65
CA LEU A 3 -12.78 -2.21 -2.57
C LEU A 3 -14.10 -1.92 -1.87
N LYS A 4 -15.18 -2.59 -2.25
CA LYS A 4 -16.51 -2.40 -1.67
C LYS A 4 -16.51 -2.69 -0.17
N ALA A 5 -16.04 -3.87 0.25
CA ALA A 5 -16.02 -4.26 1.66
C ALA A 5 -15.13 -3.35 2.51
N ALA A 6 -13.92 -3.03 2.01
CA ALA A 6 -13.01 -2.12 2.69
C ALA A 6 -13.60 -0.71 2.85
N SER A 7 -14.26 -0.18 1.80
CA SER A 7 -14.86 1.16 1.85
C SER A 7 -16.06 1.22 2.79
N LEU A 8 -17.01 0.29 2.65
CA LEU A 8 -18.23 0.28 3.48
C LEU A 8 -17.97 -0.11 4.94
N SER A 9 -16.78 -0.59 5.28
CA SER A 9 -16.34 -0.72 6.68
C SER A 9 -15.89 0.60 7.31
N GLN A 10 -15.74 1.67 6.54
CA GLN A 10 -15.22 2.98 6.99
C GLN A 10 -16.21 4.11 6.76
N CYS A 11 -17.03 4.02 5.72
CA CYS A 11 -17.96 5.07 5.32
C CYS A 11 -19.32 4.49 4.92
N ARG A 12 -20.34 5.34 4.93
CA ARG A 12 -21.70 4.95 4.56
C ARG A 12 -21.97 5.12 3.06
N LYS A 13 -21.20 5.98 2.38
CA LYS A 13 -21.34 6.20 0.93
C LYS A 13 -20.02 5.99 0.22
N LEU A 14 -20.01 5.12 -0.77
CA LEU A 14 -18.90 4.87 -1.66
C LEU A 14 -19.29 5.23 -3.08
N THR A 15 -18.71 6.29 -3.64
CA THR A 15 -18.87 6.66 -5.04
C THR A 15 -17.61 6.32 -5.83
N VAL A 16 -17.78 5.68 -6.98
CA VAL A 16 -16.70 5.39 -7.92
C VAL A 16 -17.04 6.01 -9.26
N VAL A 17 -16.17 6.91 -9.74
CA VAL A 17 -16.29 7.52 -11.06
C VAL A 17 -15.12 7.03 -11.91
N SER A 18 -15.41 6.51 -13.08
CA SER A 18 -14.42 6.09 -14.06
C SER A 18 -14.53 6.93 -15.32
N LYS A 19 -13.38 7.36 -15.84
CA LYS A 19 -13.26 8.02 -17.15
C LYS A 19 -12.39 7.16 -18.06
N LYS A 20 -12.92 6.78 -19.20
CA LYS A 20 -12.21 6.07 -20.25
C LYS A 20 -12.69 6.58 -21.61
N ASP A 21 -11.76 6.91 -22.50
CA ASP A 21 -12.05 7.37 -23.85
C ASP A 21 -13.08 8.52 -23.89
N ASN A 22 -12.96 9.47 -22.94
CA ASN A 22 -13.87 10.59 -22.69
C ASN A 22 -15.29 10.21 -22.22
N VAL A 23 -15.59 8.93 -22.02
CA VAL A 23 -16.84 8.47 -21.43
C VAL A 23 -16.70 8.45 -19.91
N LEU A 24 -17.65 9.04 -19.20
CA LEU A 24 -17.76 9.02 -17.75
C LEU A 24 -18.87 8.05 -17.33
N SER A 25 -18.56 7.22 -16.34
CA SER A 25 -19.54 6.37 -15.64
C SER A 25 -19.32 6.53 -14.15
N ALA A 26 -20.40 6.71 -13.41
CA ALA A 26 -20.33 6.87 -11.96
C ALA A 26 -21.40 6.04 -11.25
N TYR A 27 -20.96 5.30 -10.25
CA TYR A 27 -21.80 4.44 -9.44
C TYR A 27 -21.58 4.68 -7.96
N ARG A 28 -22.68 4.62 -7.19
CA ARG A 28 -22.65 4.84 -5.74
C ARG A 28 -23.30 3.68 -5.00
N TRP A 29 -22.61 3.13 -4.01
CA TRP A 29 -23.22 2.38 -2.93
C TRP A 29 -23.54 3.33 -1.78
N ASP A 30 -24.82 3.42 -1.43
CA ASP A 30 -25.31 4.18 -0.29
C ASP A 30 -25.89 3.18 0.72
N TYR A 31 -25.29 3.10 1.90
CA TYR A 31 -25.67 2.13 2.92
C TYR A 31 -27.09 2.36 3.43
N ASP A 32 -27.52 3.63 3.55
CA ASP A 32 -28.86 3.95 4.02
C ASP A 32 -29.91 3.55 2.98
N PHE A 33 -29.66 3.84 1.71
CA PHE A 33 -30.52 3.41 0.60
C PHE A 33 -30.66 1.88 0.54
N ILE A 34 -29.53 1.16 0.68
CA ILE A 34 -29.52 -0.32 0.70
C ILE A 34 -30.33 -0.85 1.88
N LYS A 35 -30.21 -0.23 3.06
CA LYS A 35 -30.92 -0.63 4.27
C LYS A 35 -32.44 -0.41 4.16
N GLU A 36 -32.85 0.74 3.61
CA GLU A 36 -34.25 1.08 3.40
C GLU A 36 -34.92 0.16 2.39
N ASN A 37 -34.26 -0.09 1.27
CA ASN A 37 -34.80 -0.93 0.20
C ASN A 37 -34.59 -2.44 0.43
N LYS A 38 -33.81 -2.83 1.44
CA LYS A 38 -33.45 -4.23 1.74
C LYS A 38 -32.84 -4.99 0.55
N ASN A 39 -32.21 -4.27 -0.36
CA ASN A 39 -31.59 -4.81 -1.57
C ASN A 39 -30.21 -4.16 -1.79
N TRP A 40 -29.28 -4.92 -2.41
CA TRP A 40 -27.92 -4.45 -2.71
C TRP A 40 -27.86 -3.66 -4.03
N ASP A 41 -28.81 -2.76 -4.23
CA ASP A 41 -28.85 -1.93 -5.42
C ASP A 41 -27.71 -0.92 -5.45
N ILE A 42 -27.25 -0.60 -6.64
CA ILE A 42 -26.25 0.43 -6.91
C ILE A 42 -26.94 1.60 -7.63
N LEU A 43 -26.64 2.79 -7.19
CA LEU A 43 -27.14 4.01 -7.80
C LEU A 43 -26.24 4.42 -8.96
N GLU A 44 -26.78 4.61 -10.14
CA GLU A 44 -26.09 5.25 -11.26
C GLU A 44 -26.26 6.76 -11.16
N LEU A 45 -25.17 7.53 -11.21
CA LEU A 45 -25.21 8.97 -11.13
C LEU A 45 -25.33 9.61 -12.51
N ASN A 46 -26.23 10.58 -12.64
CA ASN A 46 -26.39 11.35 -13.86
C ASN A 46 -25.30 12.45 -14.02
N SER A 47 -25.26 13.08 -15.19
CA SER A 47 -24.20 14.07 -15.53
C SER A 47 -24.16 15.29 -14.60
N LYS A 48 -25.30 15.70 -13.98
CA LYS A 48 -25.32 16.81 -13.02
C LYS A 48 -24.73 16.38 -11.70
N GLU A 49 -25.10 15.20 -11.21
CA GLU A 49 -24.59 14.61 -9.98
C GLU A 49 -23.08 14.38 -10.09
N ILE A 50 -22.59 13.85 -11.20
CA ILE A 50 -21.15 13.66 -11.42
C ILE A 50 -20.40 14.99 -11.35
N LYS A 51 -20.89 16.04 -11.96
CA LYS A 51 -20.25 17.38 -11.94
C LYS A 51 -20.25 18.04 -10.57
N SER A 52 -21.15 17.65 -9.68
CA SER A 52 -21.21 18.18 -8.30
C SER A 52 -20.29 17.42 -7.31
N LEU A 53 -19.66 16.33 -7.74
CA LEU A 53 -18.79 15.53 -6.88
C LEU A 53 -17.52 16.28 -6.49
N PRO A 54 -17.03 16.12 -5.25
CA PRO A 54 -15.80 16.74 -4.82
C PRO A 54 -14.61 16.27 -5.67
N THR A 55 -13.71 17.18 -6.01
CA THR A 55 -12.47 16.91 -6.74
C THR A 55 -12.62 16.30 -8.15
N ILE A 56 -13.82 16.34 -8.73
CA ILE A 56 -14.11 15.78 -10.05
C ILE A 56 -13.26 16.43 -11.16
N GLU A 57 -12.92 17.72 -11.02
CA GLU A 57 -12.10 18.45 -11.99
C GLU A 57 -10.76 17.77 -12.23
N SER A 58 -10.19 17.17 -11.19
CA SER A 58 -8.91 16.45 -11.30
C SER A 58 -9.01 15.23 -12.22
N LEU A 59 -10.17 14.56 -12.25
CA LEU A 59 -10.44 13.45 -13.16
C LEU A 59 -10.77 13.97 -14.57
N LEU A 60 -11.54 15.05 -14.66
CA LEU A 60 -11.93 15.64 -15.95
C LEU A 60 -10.74 16.15 -16.74
N ALA A 61 -9.71 16.66 -16.06
CA ALA A 61 -8.47 17.16 -16.69
C ALA A 61 -7.62 16.04 -17.32
N ASN A 62 -7.88 14.78 -17.05
CA ASN A 62 -7.12 13.65 -17.58
C ASN A 62 -7.94 12.89 -18.64
N ALA A 63 -7.25 12.27 -19.62
CA ALA A 63 -7.90 11.48 -20.67
C ALA A 63 -8.61 10.24 -20.12
N HIS A 64 -8.06 9.63 -19.06
CA HIS A 64 -8.59 8.46 -18.39
C HIS A 64 -8.21 8.47 -16.91
N GLY A 65 -8.96 7.75 -16.10
CA GLY A 65 -8.69 7.62 -14.67
C GLY A 65 -9.88 7.12 -13.88
N THR A 66 -9.69 6.99 -12.58
CA THR A 66 -10.73 6.59 -11.63
C THR A 66 -10.66 7.49 -10.41
N LEU A 67 -11.81 7.99 -9.97
CA LEU A 67 -11.98 8.73 -8.72
C LEU A 67 -12.83 7.88 -7.77
N VAL A 68 -12.34 7.67 -6.57
CA VAL A 68 -13.05 6.96 -5.49
C VAL A 68 -13.30 7.96 -4.38
N ILE A 69 -14.56 8.12 -3.98
CA ILE A 69 -14.99 9.08 -2.96
C ILE A 69 -15.65 8.32 -1.82
N TRP A 70 -15.20 8.60 -0.62
CA TRP A 70 -15.81 8.14 0.62
C TRP A 70 -16.49 9.31 1.31
N GLU A 71 -17.77 9.15 1.64
CA GLU A 71 -18.57 10.16 2.31
C GLU A 71 -19.28 9.52 3.52
N ASP A 72 -19.66 10.34 4.48
CA ASP A 72 -20.33 9.93 5.71
C ASP A 72 -19.53 8.87 6.50
N PHE A 73 -18.37 9.28 6.99
CA PHE A 73 -17.52 8.43 7.84
C PHE A 73 -18.18 8.21 9.19
N ASP A 74 -18.40 6.96 9.55
CA ASP A 74 -18.99 6.60 10.84
C ASP A 74 -17.99 6.02 11.85
N VAL A 75 -16.86 5.48 11.38
CA VAL A 75 -15.83 4.88 12.23
C VAL A 75 -14.92 5.97 12.83
N ILE A 76 -14.46 6.91 12.03
CA ILE A 76 -13.55 7.99 12.48
C ILE A 76 -14.26 8.87 13.50
N ASP A 77 -15.53 9.21 13.26
CA ASP A 77 -16.31 10.09 14.13
C ASP A 77 -16.59 9.47 15.49
N LYS A 78 -16.90 8.16 15.54
CA LYS A 78 -17.18 7.44 16.77
C LYS A 78 -15.95 7.17 17.64
N SER A 79 -14.77 7.05 17.03
CA SER A 79 -13.57 6.62 17.77
C SER A 79 -12.87 7.73 18.56
N ASN A 80 -13.14 9.01 18.30
CA ASN A 80 -12.30 10.11 18.78
C ASN A 80 -13.00 11.35 19.31
N ASN A 81 -14.22 11.27 19.80
CA ASN A 81 -14.92 12.39 20.47
C ASN A 81 -14.74 13.76 19.78
N GLY A 82 -14.82 13.81 18.45
CA GLY A 82 -14.68 15.06 17.67
C GLY A 82 -13.25 15.46 17.30
N GLN A 83 -12.22 14.68 17.64
CA GLN A 83 -10.83 14.94 17.23
C GLN A 83 -10.49 14.37 15.85
N VAL A 84 -11.37 14.54 14.87
CA VAL A 84 -11.24 13.96 13.51
C VAL A 84 -9.94 14.41 12.84
N TYR A 85 -9.58 15.70 12.97
CA TYR A 85 -8.39 16.25 12.30
C TYR A 85 -7.09 15.62 12.79
N SER A 86 -6.89 15.50 14.10
CA SER A 86 -5.68 14.87 14.66
C SER A 86 -5.55 13.42 14.25
N THR A 87 -6.66 12.67 14.25
CA THR A 87 -6.72 11.28 13.80
C THR A 87 -6.35 11.13 12.32
N LEU A 88 -6.84 12.03 11.46
CA LEU A 88 -6.47 12.01 10.04
C LEU A 88 -5.00 12.33 9.81
N CYS A 89 -4.40 13.22 10.63
CA CYS A 89 -2.97 13.52 10.58
C CYS A 89 -2.12 12.30 10.98
N ASP A 90 -2.52 11.57 12.01
CA ASP A 90 -1.85 10.34 12.44
C ASP A 90 -1.95 9.26 11.37
N TYR A 91 -3.14 9.06 10.79
CA TYR A 91 -3.33 8.13 9.70
C TYR A 91 -2.52 8.49 8.47
N LYS A 92 -2.41 9.77 8.11
CA LYS A 92 -1.56 10.22 7.00
C LYS A 92 -0.13 9.69 7.12
N SER A 93 0.49 9.85 8.29
CA SER A 93 1.87 9.41 8.54
C SER A 93 2.00 7.89 8.47
N LYS A 94 1.09 7.16 9.12
CA LYS A 94 1.07 5.69 9.10
C LYS A 94 0.83 5.14 7.69
N ILE A 95 -0.11 5.72 6.95
CA ILE A 95 -0.42 5.32 5.57
C ILE A 95 0.77 5.61 4.66
N ALA A 96 1.44 6.77 4.81
CA ALA A 96 2.60 7.10 4.00
C ALA A 96 3.74 6.09 4.18
N GLN A 97 4.04 5.70 5.41
CA GLN A 97 5.04 4.66 5.72
C GLN A 97 4.62 3.31 5.15
N TYR A 98 3.39 2.90 5.39
CA TYR A 98 2.89 1.61 4.92
C TYR A 98 2.90 1.49 3.39
N VAL A 99 2.40 2.52 2.70
CA VAL A 99 2.38 2.58 1.23
C VAL A 99 3.79 2.68 0.66
N GLY A 100 4.66 3.49 1.29
CA GLY A 100 6.06 3.63 0.92
C GLY A 100 6.82 2.32 0.99
N LEU A 101 6.51 1.47 1.98
CA LEU A 101 7.11 0.14 2.14
C LEU A 101 6.49 -0.88 1.17
N ILE A 102 5.17 -1.01 1.13
CA ILE A 102 4.51 -2.05 0.31
C ILE A 102 4.77 -1.85 -1.17
N PHE A 103 4.78 -0.62 -1.63
CA PHE A 103 4.95 -0.28 -3.05
C PHE A 103 6.34 0.25 -3.38
N HIS A 104 7.35 0.09 -2.51
CA HIS A 104 8.68 0.66 -2.73
C HIS A 104 9.30 0.27 -4.08
N ARG A 105 9.12 -0.98 -4.53
CA ARG A 105 9.64 -1.46 -5.82
C ARG A 105 8.89 -0.90 -7.03
N TYR A 106 7.73 -0.30 -6.83
CA TYR A 106 7.01 0.45 -7.86
C TYR A 106 7.38 1.94 -7.82
N ILE A 107 7.42 2.53 -6.61
CA ILE A 107 7.78 3.94 -6.42
C ILE A 107 9.25 4.17 -6.81
N GLY A 108 10.15 3.28 -6.41
CA GLY A 108 11.59 3.32 -6.70
C GLY A 108 11.99 2.67 -8.03
N ALA A 109 11.05 2.35 -8.93
CA ALA A 109 11.37 1.71 -10.20
C ALA A 109 12.24 2.60 -11.08
N LYS A 110 13.24 2.01 -11.72
CA LYS A 110 14.13 2.70 -12.68
C LYS A 110 13.56 2.59 -14.11
N GLY A 111 14.02 3.45 -15.01
CA GLY A 111 13.69 3.37 -16.44
C GLY A 111 12.26 3.79 -16.81
N GLY A 112 11.70 4.81 -16.18
CA GLY A 112 10.38 5.37 -16.51
C GLY A 112 9.18 4.52 -16.09
N LYS A 113 9.40 3.42 -15.37
CA LYS A 113 8.35 2.51 -14.89
C LYS A 113 7.90 2.83 -13.45
N ALA A 114 8.35 3.92 -12.88
CA ALA A 114 7.98 4.34 -11.54
C ALA A 114 6.54 4.85 -11.51
N ILE A 115 5.79 4.44 -10.48
CA ILE A 115 4.51 5.06 -10.16
C ILE A 115 4.74 6.20 -9.17
N VAL A 116 3.91 7.23 -9.26
CA VAL A 116 3.91 8.33 -8.30
C VAL A 116 2.68 8.20 -7.42
N ILE A 117 2.89 8.02 -6.13
CA ILE A 117 1.83 8.02 -5.13
C ILE A 117 1.92 9.31 -4.33
N ARG A 118 0.79 9.98 -4.11
CA ARG A 118 0.70 11.21 -3.31
C ARG A 118 -0.36 11.07 -2.23
N ILE A 119 -0.10 11.68 -1.09
CA ILE A 119 -1.10 11.94 -0.05
C ILE A 119 -1.15 13.45 0.14
N ASN A 120 -2.31 14.07 -0.09
CA ASN A 120 -2.50 15.53 -0.01
C ASN A 120 -1.38 16.28 -0.77
N ASN A 121 -1.15 15.92 -2.03
CA ASN A 121 -0.12 16.48 -2.92
C ASN A 121 1.36 16.18 -2.56
N HIS A 122 1.64 15.60 -1.39
CA HIS A 122 3.00 15.19 -1.04
C HIS A 122 3.33 13.82 -1.63
N LYS A 123 4.43 13.73 -2.38
CA LYS A 123 4.92 12.46 -2.91
C LYS A 123 5.38 11.55 -1.78
N ILE A 124 4.95 10.30 -1.83
CA ILE A 124 5.45 9.25 -0.93
C ILE A 124 6.81 8.79 -1.44
N LYS A 125 7.76 8.68 -0.51
CA LYS A 125 9.09 8.12 -0.77
C LYS A 125 9.03 6.58 -0.71
N ALA A 126 9.84 5.92 -1.55
CA ALA A 126 10.06 4.49 -1.42
C ALA A 126 10.86 4.19 -0.14
N LEU A 127 10.36 3.25 0.65
CA LEU A 127 11.09 2.72 1.82
C LEU A 127 11.69 1.37 1.44
N ASP A 128 12.99 1.36 1.17
CA ASP A 128 13.69 0.13 0.79
C ASP A 128 14.18 -0.62 2.04
N PRO A 129 13.56 -1.76 2.40
CA PRO A 129 13.93 -2.51 3.59
C PRO A 129 15.26 -3.25 3.48
N PHE A 130 15.87 -3.27 2.29
CA PHE A 130 17.13 -3.95 2.01
C PHE A 130 18.31 -3.00 1.89
N LEU A 131 18.07 -1.68 1.73
CA LEU A 131 19.07 -0.70 1.36
C LEU A 131 19.93 -1.19 0.18
N GLU A 132 19.25 -1.61 -0.90
CA GLU A 132 19.93 -2.27 -2.03
C GLU A 132 21.02 -1.42 -2.69
N ASP A 133 20.89 -0.10 -2.66
CA ASP A 133 21.86 0.82 -3.26
C ASP A 133 22.94 1.31 -2.27
N HIS A 134 22.93 0.82 -1.01
CA HIS A 134 23.94 1.17 -0.03
C HIS A 134 25.22 0.33 -0.23
N ASP A 135 26.38 0.97 -0.24
CA ASP A 135 27.70 0.36 -0.52
C ASP A 135 28.08 -0.76 0.45
N LYS A 136 27.70 -0.62 1.74
CA LYS A 136 27.98 -1.60 2.80
C LYS A 136 26.90 -2.68 2.95
N THR A 137 25.86 -2.66 2.14
CA THR A 137 24.88 -3.75 2.13
C THR A 137 25.45 -4.99 1.47
N THR A 138 25.54 -6.10 2.21
CA THR A 138 25.98 -7.37 1.63
C THR A 138 24.80 -8.05 0.92
N LYS A 139 24.90 -8.15 -0.40
CA LYS A 139 23.93 -8.86 -1.24
C LYS A 139 24.46 -10.27 -1.49
N LYS A 140 23.77 -11.28 -0.96
CA LYS A 140 24.11 -12.67 -1.24
C LYS A 140 23.59 -13.12 -2.62
N ARG A 141 24.07 -14.26 -3.10
CA ARG A 141 23.60 -14.86 -4.36
C ARG A 141 22.10 -15.14 -4.29
N GLU A 142 21.39 -14.79 -5.36
CA GLU A 142 20.00 -15.18 -5.54
C GLU A 142 19.93 -16.67 -5.92
N VAL A 143 19.00 -17.40 -5.34
CA VAL A 143 18.73 -18.80 -5.61
C VAL A 143 17.31 -18.94 -6.13
N SER A 144 17.13 -19.69 -7.21
CA SER A 144 15.82 -20.15 -7.67
C SER A 144 15.52 -21.50 -7.04
N ILE A 145 14.32 -21.66 -6.52
CA ILE A 145 13.81 -22.92 -5.95
C ILE A 145 12.59 -23.32 -6.77
N ASP A 146 12.67 -24.47 -7.41
CA ASP A 146 11.54 -24.99 -8.16
C ASP A 146 10.52 -25.60 -7.20
N ILE A 147 9.26 -25.33 -7.43
CA ILE A 147 8.12 -25.81 -6.65
C ILE A 147 7.03 -26.30 -7.57
N ILE A 148 6.22 -27.24 -7.10
CA ILE A 148 4.99 -27.66 -7.77
C ILE A 148 3.84 -27.03 -7.00
N ASP A 149 3.00 -26.25 -7.69
CA ASP A 149 1.83 -25.62 -7.06
C ASP A 149 0.71 -26.65 -6.80
N SER A 150 -0.34 -26.22 -6.11
CA SER A 150 -1.48 -27.09 -5.77
C SER A 150 -2.25 -27.63 -6.98
N THR A 151 -1.98 -27.13 -8.17
CA THR A 151 -2.58 -27.58 -9.44
C THR A 151 -1.64 -28.50 -10.24
N GLY A 152 -0.46 -28.83 -9.70
CA GLY A 152 0.54 -29.66 -10.36
C GLY A 152 1.42 -28.91 -11.37
N VAL A 153 1.35 -27.59 -11.42
CA VAL A 153 2.14 -26.76 -12.34
C VAL A 153 3.47 -26.40 -11.70
N GLU A 154 4.55 -26.62 -12.45
CA GLU A 154 5.89 -26.17 -12.05
C GLU A 154 5.98 -24.66 -12.00
N ARG A 155 6.50 -24.14 -10.89
CA ARG A 155 6.76 -22.75 -10.60
C ARG A 155 8.15 -22.61 -10.01
N TYR A 156 8.63 -21.39 -9.89
CA TYR A 156 9.87 -21.12 -9.16
C TYR A 156 9.69 -19.93 -8.21
N ILE A 157 10.42 -19.98 -7.12
CA ILE A 157 10.53 -18.90 -6.14
C ILE A 157 11.98 -18.42 -6.15
N LYS A 158 12.18 -17.10 -6.24
CA LYS A 158 13.51 -16.50 -6.11
C LYS A 158 13.75 -16.05 -4.70
N VAL A 159 14.84 -16.49 -4.12
CA VAL A 159 15.24 -16.14 -2.75
C VAL A 159 16.58 -15.43 -2.77
N ARG A 160 16.65 -14.24 -2.20
CA ARG A 160 17.88 -13.47 -2.09
C ARG A 160 18.09 -12.92 -0.68
N PRO A 161 19.12 -13.39 0.04
CA PRO A 161 19.47 -12.82 1.34
C PRO A 161 20.27 -11.51 1.22
N PHE A 162 20.02 -10.61 2.17
CA PHE A 162 20.74 -9.37 2.38
C PHE A 162 21.19 -9.27 3.82
N ILE A 163 22.35 -8.65 4.05
CA ILE A 163 22.81 -8.27 5.38
C ILE A 163 22.94 -6.75 5.36
N LEU A 164 22.15 -6.07 6.18
CA LEU A 164 22.19 -4.63 6.32
C LEU A 164 23.49 -4.18 6.96
N PRO A 165 23.95 -2.95 6.68
CA PRO A 165 25.09 -2.33 7.37
C PRO A 165 24.88 -2.26 8.88
N TYR A 166 25.97 -2.11 9.62
CA TYR A 166 25.87 -1.80 11.04
C TYR A 166 25.27 -0.41 11.26
N HIS A 167 24.56 -0.23 12.35
CA HIS A 167 23.91 1.05 12.69
C HIS A 167 24.84 2.26 12.59
N LYS A 168 26.10 2.11 13.02
CA LYS A 168 27.12 3.18 12.95
C LYS A 168 27.47 3.64 11.53
N ASP A 169 27.18 2.81 10.54
CA ASP A 169 27.46 3.06 9.13
C ASP A 169 26.27 3.63 8.36
N LEU A 170 25.12 3.83 9.05
CA LEU A 170 23.89 4.32 8.47
C LEU A 170 23.72 5.82 8.71
N SER A 171 23.37 6.54 7.65
CA SER A 171 22.93 7.93 7.74
C SER A 171 21.48 8.04 8.22
N ALA A 172 21.04 9.24 8.63
CA ALA A 172 19.65 9.49 8.95
C ALA A 172 18.70 9.17 7.77
N SER A 173 19.15 9.42 6.54
CA SER A 173 18.40 9.08 5.32
C SER A 173 18.24 7.57 5.13
N ASP A 174 19.27 6.77 5.48
CA ASP A 174 19.18 5.31 5.38
C ASP A 174 18.23 4.73 6.41
N ILE A 175 18.25 5.28 7.63
CA ILE A 175 17.31 4.92 8.68
C ILE A 175 15.87 5.28 8.27
N GLU A 176 15.65 6.44 7.64
CA GLU A 176 14.35 6.82 7.08
C GLU A 176 13.88 5.80 6.02
N LYS A 177 14.75 5.37 5.08
CA LYS A 177 14.42 4.35 4.07
C LYS A 177 14.04 3.00 4.69
N LEU A 178 14.62 2.64 5.83
CA LEU A 178 14.26 1.42 6.57
C LEU A 178 12.94 1.57 7.35
N GLY A 179 12.33 2.76 7.36
CA GLY A 179 11.11 3.05 8.12
C GLY A 179 11.35 3.36 9.59
N GLY A 180 12.56 3.83 9.94
CA GLY A 180 12.95 4.26 11.27
C GLY A 180 13.72 3.20 12.09
N HIS A 181 14.25 3.63 13.22
CA HIS A 181 15.10 2.81 14.10
C HIS A 181 14.41 1.52 14.58
N GLU A 182 13.12 1.60 14.92
CA GLU A 182 12.38 0.46 15.41
C GLU A 182 12.23 -0.63 14.33
N ASN A 183 11.83 -0.23 13.11
CA ASN A 183 11.72 -1.15 12.00
C ASN A 183 13.06 -1.78 11.61
N MET A 184 14.14 -1.02 11.68
CA MET A 184 15.47 -1.54 11.45
C MET A 184 15.80 -2.70 12.39
N ARG A 185 15.44 -2.60 13.68
CA ARG A 185 15.74 -3.62 14.70
C ARG A 185 14.78 -4.80 14.67
N THR A 186 13.47 -4.53 14.55
CA THR A 186 12.41 -5.53 14.75
C THR A 186 12.01 -6.26 13.49
N LYS A 187 12.15 -5.63 12.30
CA LYS A 187 11.68 -6.19 11.03
C LYS A 187 12.77 -7.02 10.33
N GLN A 188 13.24 -8.07 10.98
CA GLN A 188 14.21 -9.03 10.46
C GLN A 188 13.53 -10.25 9.82
N GLY A 189 14.25 -11.00 8.99
CA GLY A 189 13.75 -12.24 8.37
C GLY A 189 13.20 -12.05 6.97
N TYR A 190 12.12 -12.76 6.66
CA TYR A 190 11.58 -12.86 5.31
C TYR A 190 10.71 -11.67 4.91
N TYR A 191 10.80 -11.32 3.62
CA TYR A 191 10.03 -10.31 2.91
C TYR A 191 9.45 -10.94 1.64
N LEU A 192 8.15 -11.27 1.69
CA LEU A 192 7.46 -11.98 0.61
C LEU A 192 6.82 -11.00 -0.36
N TYR A 193 7.08 -11.19 -1.63
CA TYR A 193 6.54 -10.38 -2.71
C TYR A 193 5.63 -11.21 -3.62
N ARG A 194 4.67 -10.52 -4.23
CA ARG A 194 3.91 -10.99 -5.38
C ARG A 194 3.81 -9.86 -6.39
N ASN A 195 4.29 -10.09 -7.59
CA ASN A 195 4.33 -9.07 -8.64
C ASN A 195 4.93 -7.74 -8.13
N ARG A 196 6.10 -7.78 -7.47
CA ARG A 196 6.81 -6.63 -6.90
C ARG A 196 6.11 -5.96 -5.69
N ARG A 197 4.87 -6.32 -5.35
CA ARG A 197 4.18 -5.83 -4.16
C ARG A 197 4.59 -6.64 -2.94
N LEU A 198 5.01 -5.97 -1.88
CA LEU A 198 5.31 -6.60 -0.59
C LEU A 198 4.00 -7.06 0.07
N ILE A 199 3.92 -8.35 0.41
CA ILE A 199 2.72 -8.96 0.99
C ILE A 199 2.88 -9.21 2.50
N ARG A 200 4.04 -9.72 2.89
CA ARG A 200 4.37 -10.00 4.29
C ARG A 200 5.84 -9.69 4.51
N TRP A 201 6.21 -9.18 5.67
CA TRP A 201 7.58 -8.76 5.92
C TRP A 201 7.98 -8.82 7.38
N GLY A 202 9.30 -8.88 7.61
CA GLY A 202 9.91 -8.78 8.92
C GLY A 202 9.49 -9.90 9.85
N THR A 203 9.44 -11.13 9.35
CA THR A 203 9.04 -12.31 10.12
C THR A 203 9.84 -13.53 9.72
N TRP A 204 10.08 -14.42 10.67
CA TRP A 204 10.73 -15.71 10.47
C TRP A 204 9.73 -16.86 10.27
N PHE A 205 8.42 -16.61 10.30
CA PHE A 205 7.36 -17.61 10.14
C PHE A 205 7.46 -18.79 11.11
N GLY A 206 7.99 -18.57 12.32
CA GLY A 206 8.20 -19.64 13.29
C GLY A 206 9.40 -20.54 13.04
N MET A 207 10.07 -20.40 11.89
CA MET A 207 11.27 -21.19 11.57
C MET A 207 12.51 -20.77 12.37
N HIS A 208 12.52 -19.56 12.86
CA HIS A 208 13.60 -19.01 13.66
C HIS A 208 13.07 -17.96 14.63
N THR A 209 13.69 -17.82 15.79
CA THR A 209 13.38 -16.75 16.75
C THR A 209 14.14 -15.49 16.40
N SER A 210 13.48 -14.34 16.51
CA SER A 210 14.14 -13.05 16.33
C SER A 210 15.23 -12.86 17.37
N HIS A 211 16.45 -12.58 16.93
CA HIS A 211 17.61 -12.47 17.78
C HIS A 211 18.49 -11.29 17.38
N GLU A 212 19.26 -10.76 18.33
CA GLU A 212 20.14 -9.61 18.10
C GLU A 212 21.20 -9.90 17.01
N LEU A 213 21.69 -11.13 16.91
CA LEU A 213 22.65 -11.54 15.88
C LEU A 213 22.06 -11.59 14.47
N THR A 214 20.73 -11.74 14.35
CA THR A 214 20.05 -11.80 13.06
C THR A 214 19.32 -10.52 12.69
N LYS A 215 19.43 -9.46 13.50
CA LYS A 215 18.72 -8.19 13.31
C LYS A 215 18.95 -7.53 11.95
N ASN A 216 20.12 -7.74 11.36
CA ASN A 216 20.49 -7.18 10.07
C ASN A 216 20.11 -8.08 8.88
N ALA A 217 19.60 -9.29 9.14
CA ALA A 217 19.23 -10.23 8.08
C ALA A 217 17.86 -9.87 7.47
N ARG A 218 17.83 -9.77 6.14
CA ARG A 218 16.63 -9.58 5.33
C ARG A 218 16.67 -10.59 4.20
N ILE A 219 15.59 -11.31 3.98
CA ILE A 219 15.50 -12.34 2.95
C ILE A 219 14.34 -12.01 2.02
N ARG A 220 14.68 -11.60 0.81
CA ARG A 220 13.67 -11.33 -0.22
C ARG A 220 13.22 -12.63 -0.86
N VAL A 221 11.92 -12.78 -1.01
CA VAL A 221 11.27 -13.92 -1.67
C VAL A 221 10.30 -13.38 -2.70
N ASP A 222 10.55 -13.67 -3.98
CA ASP A 222 9.79 -13.25 -5.17
C ASP A 222 9.07 -14.43 -5.82
#